data_9d4175b28abbcdda44c8761377d5952e
#
_entry.id   9d4175b28abbcdda44c8761377d5952e
#
_cell.length_a   1.000
_cell.length_b   1.000
_cell.length_c   1.000
_cell.angle_alpha   90.00
_cell.angle_beta   90.00
_cell.angle_gamma   90.00
#
_symmetry.space_group_name_H-M   'P 1'
#
loop_
_entity.id
_entity.type
_entity.pdbx_description
1 polymer ?
#
loop_
_entity_poly.entity_id
_entity_poly.type
_entity_poly.pdbx_seq_one_letter_code
_entity_poly.pdbx_strand_id
1 'polypeptide(L)'
;MSKIQLFESRQIRSHWDAEQEKWYFSIVDVVAILTDSPNPRKYWSVLKTRLKKEGSELATNCSQLKMQSVDGKYYKTDVADTEQLLRLIQSVPSPKAEPFKLWLAKVGSLRLDQIQDPELSIQQALQDYRSLGYSEDWINQRLKSIEIRKELTDEWQRTGITDNKEFAILTNILTKTWSGKSVKEYKEYKSLRKQNLRDNMTSTELILNMLAEASTKDISQANNPTTFTQSKTIAKQGGNVAKVARMELEKQTGKNVISSDNATMLRRLSQKKQQDEE
;
A
#
# COMPACT_ATOMS: atom_id res chain seq x y z
N MET A 1 -3.34 10.67 0.67
CA MET A 1 -1.94 10.81 1.11
C MET A 1 -1.93 11.00 2.60
N SER A 2 -1.61 9.97 3.35
CA SER A 2 -1.23 10.17 4.74
C SER A 2 0.08 10.98 4.70
N LYS A 3 -0.03 12.31 4.83
CA LYS A 3 1.10 13.12 5.22
C LYS A 3 1.51 12.55 6.57
N ILE A 4 2.71 12.03 6.68
CA ILE A 4 3.33 11.80 7.98
C ILE A 4 3.33 13.19 8.63
N GLN A 5 2.35 13.47 9.53
CA GLN A 5 2.18 14.78 10.19
C GLN A 5 3.37 15.16 11.08
N LEU A 6 4.37 14.30 11.16
CA LEU A 6 5.56 14.43 11.99
C LEU A 6 6.58 15.44 11.49
N PHE A 7 6.41 15.96 10.27
CA PHE A 7 7.35 16.91 9.68
C PHE A 7 6.58 18.15 9.22
N GLU A 8 5.90 18.79 10.15
CA GLU A 8 5.11 20.01 9.91
C GLU A 8 5.87 21.00 9.02
N SER A 9 5.24 21.32 7.89
CA SER A 9 5.58 22.40 6.96
C SER A 9 6.97 22.40 6.27
N ARG A 10 7.91 21.52 6.58
CA ARG A 10 9.21 21.47 5.89
C ARG A 10 9.24 20.35 4.85
N GLN A 11 9.63 20.68 3.62
CA GLN A 11 9.74 19.72 2.53
C GLN A 11 10.97 18.82 2.71
N ILE A 12 10.73 17.51 2.80
CA ILE A 12 11.78 16.50 2.71
C ILE A 12 11.82 16.01 1.28
N ARG A 13 13.01 16.08 0.65
CA ARG A 13 13.19 15.49 -0.66
C ARG A 13 13.02 13.99 -0.57
N SER A 14 12.18 13.43 -1.42
CA SER A 14 11.88 12.02 -1.46
C SER A 14 11.89 11.50 -2.89
N HIS A 15 12.22 10.22 -3.04
CA HIS A 15 12.24 9.51 -4.31
C HIS A 15 11.48 8.19 -4.18
N TRP A 16 10.63 7.90 -5.16
CA TRP A 16 9.93 6.63 -5.26
C TRP A 16 10.69 5.71 -6.21
N ASP A 17 11.16 4.57 -5.70
CA ASP A 17 11.73 3.49 -6.49
C ASP A 17 10.61 2.53 -6.90
N ALA A 18 10.32 2.48 -8.19
CA ALA A 18 9.22 1.67 -8.73
C ALA A 18 9.59 0.17 -8.84
N GLU A 19 10.87 -0.18 -8.87
CA GLU A 19 11.33 -1.58 -8.95
C GLU A 19 11.27 -2.23 -7.58
N GLN A 20 11.69 -1.50 -6.53
CA GLN A 20 11.68 -1.98 -5.15
C GLN A 20 10.38 -1.66 -4.41
N GLU A 21 9.48 -0.88 -5.03
CA GLU A 21 8.25 -0.34 -4.41
C GLU A 21 8.53 0.35 -3.06
N LYS A 22 9.63 1.14 -2.98
CA LYS A 22 10.10 1.81 -1.77
C LYS A 22 10.23 3.31 -1.94
N TRP A 23 9.91 4.03 -0.86
CA TRP A 23 10.25 5.44 -0.72
C TRP A 23 11.64 5.59 -0.13
N TYR A 24 12.43 6.49 -0.70
CA TYR A 24 13.71 6.95 -0.18
C TYR A 24 13.63 8.42 0.18
N PHE A 25 14.17 8.78 1.33
CA PHE A 25 14.14 10.12 1.90
C PHE A 25 15.56 10.66 2.09
N SER A 26 15.76 11.95 1.83
CA SER A 26 17.04 12.61 2.08
C SER A 26 17.36 12.67 3.58
N ILE A 27 18.42 11.99 4.00
CA ILE A 27 18.85 11.96 5.42
C ILE A 27 19.20 13.36 5.92
N VAL A 28 19.85 14.17 5.10
CA VAL A 28 20.25 15.52 5.47
C VAL A 28 19.05 16.41 5.75
N ASP A 29 17.97 16.27 4.97
CA ASP A 29 16.75 17.06 5.18
C ASP A 29 16.03 16.65 6.48
N VAL A 30 15.99 15.34 6.76
CA VAL A 30 15.43 14.82 8.02
C VAL A 30 16.23 15.28 9.23
N VAL A 31 17.56 15.21 9.17
CA VAL A 31 18.45 15.72 10.22
C VAL A 31 18.26 17.22 10.43
N ALA A 32 18.11 17.99 9.36
CA ALA A 32 17.86 19.44 9.45
C ALA A 32 16.58 19.76 10.25
N ILE A 33 15.53 18.98 10.05
CA ILE A 33 14.27 19.15 10.77
C ILE A 33 14.38 18.73 12.24
N LEU A 34 15.02 17.60 12.49
CA LEU A 34 15.10 17.02 13.84
C LEU A 34 16.11 17.71 14.76
N THR A 35 17.07 18.48 14.24
CA THR A 35 18.17 19.01 15.06
C THR A 35 18.27 20.52 15.07
N ASP A 36 17.60 21.23 14.14
CA ASP A 36 17.81 22.67 13.86
C ASP A 36 19.30 23.01 13.66
N SER A 37 20.10 22.06 13.27
CA SER A 37 21.52 22.28 13.06
C SER A 37 21.75 23.32 11.93
N PRO A 38 22.60 24.32 12.13
CA PRO A 38 22.96 25.27 11.07
C PRO A 38 23.73 24.59 9.93
N ASN A 39 24.30 23.41 10.18
CA ASN A 39 24.97 22.60 9.18
C ASN A 39 24.54 21.11 9.25
N PRO A 40 23.38 20.75 8.69
CA PRO A 40 22.86 19.38 8.74
C PRO A 40 23.77 18.35 8.08
N ARG A 41 24.53 18.75 7.04
CA ARG A 41 25.50 17.85 6.36
C ARG A 41 26.64 17.47 7.30
N LYS A 42 27.21 18.44 8.03
CA LYS A 42 28.26 18.18 9.01
C LYS A 42 27.72 17.33 10.17
N TYR A 43 26.52 17.64 10.66
CA TYR A 43 25.89 16.86 11.70
C TYR A 43 25.71 15.39 11.26
N TRP A 44 25.19 15.16 10.06
CA TRP A 44 25.04 13.80 9.52
C TRP A 44 26.39 13.08 9.39
N SER A 45 27.42 13.74 8.91
CA SER A 45 28.77 13.15 8.80
C SER A 45 29.29 12.66 10.15
N VAL A 46 29.14 13.48 11.22
CA VAL A 46 29.55 13.10 12.57
C VAL A 46 28.68 11.95 13.12
N LEU A 47 27.37 12.03 12.96
CA LEU A 47 26.44 10.99 13.38
C LEU A 47 26.74 9.67 12.67
N LYS A 48 26.94 9.71 11.35
CA LYS A 48 27.30 8.54 10.53
C LYS A 48 28.58 7.86 11.03
N THR A 49 29.60 8.66 11.39
CA THR A 49 30.88 8.15 11.93
C THR A 49 30.66 7.46 13.28
N ARG A 50 29.82 8.05 14.17
CA ARG A 50 29.47 7.46 15.45
C ARG A 50 28.73 6.13 15.27
N LEU A 51 27.69 6.12 14.45
CA LEU A 51 26.90 4.91 14.15
C LEU A 51 27.76 3.78 13.56
N LYS A 52 28.74 4.12 12.72
CA LYS A 52 29.69 3.12 12.20
C LYS A 52 30.54 2.51 13.31
N LYS A 53 31.02 3.31 14.27
CA LYS A 53 31.79 2.81 15.42
C LYS A 53 30.94 1.93 16.34
N GLU A 54 29.65 2.21 16.43
CA GLU A 54 28.66 1.42 17.20
C GLU A 54 28.22 0.15 16.44
N GLY A 55 28.76 -0.14 15.25
CA GLY A 55 28.42 -1.31 14.44
C GLY A 55 27.03 -1.24 13.79
N SER A 56 26.47 -0.04 13.68
CA SER A 56 25.14 0.14 13.08
C SER A 56 25.19 -0.06 11.56
N GLU A 57 24.45 -1.03 11.05
CA GLU A 57 24.27 -1.26 9.62
C GLU A 57 23.72 -0.05 8.86
N LEU A 58 22.95 0.78 9.54
CA LEU A 58 22.36 2.01 8.99
C LEU A 58 23.41 2.95 8.40
N ALA A 59 24.58 3.02 9.03
CA ALA A 59 25.66 3.90 8.58
C ALA A 59 26.49 3.29 7.44
N THR A 60 26.49 1.97 7.31
CA THR A 60 27.21 1.24 6.25
C THR A 60 26.37 1.05 4.98
N ASN A 61 25.05 0.88 5.13
CA ASN A 61 24.13 0.54 4.05
C ASN A 61 23.28 1.73 3.52
N CYS A 62 23.71 2.98 3.79
CA CYS A 62 23.04 4.14 3.19
C CYS A 62 23.19 4.15 1.68
N SER A 63 22.08 4.13 0.96
CA SER A 63 22.06 4.35 -0.49
C SER A 63 22.32 5.81 -0.83
N GLN A 64 22.82 6.06 -2.04
CA GLN A 64 23.01 7.41 -2.56
C GLN A 64 22.19 7.60 -3.83
N LEU A 65 21.38 8.65 -3.84
CA LEU A 65 20.61 9.05 -5.02
C LEU A 65 20.97 10.48 -5.45
N LYS A 66 20.87 10.75 -6.75
CA LYS A 66 20.95 12.12 -7.25
C LYS A 66 19.63 12.82 -6.97
N MET A 67 19.64 13.82 -6.08
CA MET A 67 18.47 14.62 -5.73
C MET A 67 18.69 16.08 -6.10
N GLN A 68 17.62 16.72 -6.57
CA GLN A 68 17.67 18.15 -6.89
C GLN A 68 17.83 18.98 -5.61
N SER A 69 18.72 19.96 -5.66
CA SER A 69 18.95 20.92 -4.58
C SER A 69 18.21 22.24 -4.87
N VAL A 70 18.21 23.15 -3.90
CA VAL A 70 17.55 24.46 -4.01
C VAL A 70 18.11 25.30 -5.17
N ASP A 71 19.38 25.08 -5.54
CA ASP A 71 20.04 25.73 -6.70
C ASP A 71 19.65 25.11 -8.06
N GLY A 72 18.71 24.15 -8.08
CA GLY A 72 18.26 23.46 -9.28
C GLY A 72 19.19 22.34 -9.77
N LYS A 73 20.39 22.19 -9.21
CA LYS A 73 21.36 21.17 -9.60
C LYS A 73 21.13 19.85 -8.87
N TYR A 74 21.60 18.75 -9.45
CA TYR A 74 21.49 17.42 -8.89
C TYR A 74 22.78 17.00 -8.18
N TYR A 75 22.67 16.66 -6.90
CA TYR A 75 23.80 16.20 -6.08
C TYR A 75 23.55 14.80 -5.54
N LYS A 76 24.62 14.00 -5.42
CA LYS A 76 24.60 12.75 -4.68
C LYS A 76 24.23 13.04 -3.23
N THR A 77 23.14 12.45 -2.77
CA THR A 77 22.58 12.66 -1.45
C THR A 77 22.39 11.31 -0.78
N ASP A 78 22.84 11.16 0.47
CA ASP A 78 22.59 9.98 1.27
C ASP A 78 21.08 9.91 1.56
N VAL A 79 20.49 8.74 1.27
CA VAL A 79 19.07 8.49 1.44
C VAL A 79 18.83 7.25 2.31
N ALA A 80 17.69 7.21 2.96
CA ALA A 80 17.22 6.10 3.76
C ALA A 80 15.81 5.70 3.31
N ASP A 81 15.53 4.41 3.30
CA ASP A 81 14.15 3.93 3.21
C ASP A 81 13.40 4.17 4.53
N THR A 82 12.11 3.81 4.59
CA THR A 82 11.27 4.08 5.78
C THR A 82 11.82 3.42 7.03
N GLU A 83 12.28 2.17 6.94
CA GLU A 83 12.81 1.43 8.09
C GLU A 83 14.11 2.05 8.60
N GLN A 84 15.03 2.30 7.70
CA GLN A 84 16.30 2.97 8.00
C GLN A 84 16.07 4.36 8.60
N LEU A 85 15.09 5.10 8.07
CA LEU A 85 14.72 6.43 8.58
C LEU A 85 14.21 6.37 10.00
N LEU A 86 13.31 5.44 10.32
CA LEU A 86 12.78 5.25 11.67
C LEU A 86 13.89 4.90 12.67
N ARG A 87 14.85 4.07 12.27
CA ARG A 87 16.01 3.72 13.08
C ARG A 87 16.98 4.90 13.26
N LEU A 88 17.19 5.70 12.20
CA LEU A 88 18.01 6.93 12.26
C LEU A 88 17.45 7.91 13.30
N ILE A 89 16.14 8.15 13.29
CA ILE A 89 15.49 9.09 14.19
C ILE A 89 15.70 8.70 15.67
N GLN A 90 15.65 7.40 15.98
CA GLN A 90 15.96 6.91 17.33
C GLN A 90 17.39 7.25 17.78
N SER A 91 18.32 7.30 16.82
CA SER A 91 19.74 7.55 17.08
C SER A 91 20.10 9.04 17.18
N VAL A 92 19.18 9.95 16.84
CA VAL A 92 19.41 11.40 16.91
C VAL A 92 19.22 11.91 18.33
N PRO A 93 20.26 12.40 19.03
CA PRO A 93 20.14 12.96 20.38
C PRO A 93 19.66 14.42 20.30
N SER A 94 18.38 14.60 20.02
CA SER A 94 17.75 15.93 19.92
C SER A 94 16.40 15.95 20.62
N PRO A 95 16.07 17.00 21.38
CA PRO A 95 14.72 17.15 21.96
C PRO A 95 13.62 17.15 20.91
N LYS A 96 13.89 17.63 19.68
CA LYS A 96 12.92 17.60 18.58
C LYS A 96 12.63 16.19 18.03
N ALA A 97 13.53 15.24 18.25
CA ALA A 97 13.30 13.85 17.91
C ALA A 97 12.43 13.09 18.96
N GLU A 98 12.31 13.65 20.17
CA GLU A 98 11.64 12.99 21.30
C GLU A 98 10.15 12.69 21.04
N PRO A 99 9.32 13.63 20.53
CA PRO A 99 7.92 13.33 20.21
C PRO A 99 7.77 12.16 19.25
N PHE A 100 8.73 12.02 18.33
CA PHE A 100 8.74 10.93 17.36
C PHE A 100 9.12 9.59 17.99
N LYS A 101 10.10 9.59 18.90
CA LYS A 101 10.50 8.39 19.66
C LYS A 101 9.36 7.89 20.54
N LEU A 102 8.65 8.81 21.21
CA LEU A 102 7.45 8.48 21.99
C LEU A 102 6.34 7.89 21.11
N TRP A 103 6.11 8.47 19.94
CA TRP A 103 5.14 7.91 18.97
C TRP A 103 5.54 6.50 18.53
N LEU A 104 6.81 6.25 18.22
CA LEU A 104 7.30 4.90 17.86
C LEU A 104 7.11 3.90 19.01
N ALA A 105 7.40 4.31 20.25
CA ALA A 105 7.19 3.47 21.43
C ALA A 105 5.70 3.11 21.56
N LYS A 106 4.80 4.08 21.38
CA LYS A 106 3.35 3.85 21.40
C LYS A 106 2.89 2.90 20.29
N VAL A 107 3.39 3.08 19.05
CA VAL A 107 3.08 2.18 17.93
C VAL A 107 3.57 0.76 18.21
N GLY A 108 4.78 0.63 18.77
CA GLY A 108 5.34 -0.67 19.15
C GLY A 108 4.51 -1.35 20.23
N SER A 109 4.13 -0.62 21.30
CA SER A 109 3.26 -1.14 22.36
C SER A 109 1.92 -1.61 21.82
N LEU A 110 1.24 -0.76 21.03
CA LEU A 110 -0.03 -1.11 20.41
C LEU A 110 0.09 -2.39 19.55
N ARG A 111 1.20 -2.56 18.83
CA ARG A 111 1.42 -3.77 18.04
C ARG A 111 1.59 -5.02 18.90
N LEU A 112 2.24 -4.91 20.05
CA LEU A 112 2.35 -6.02 21.00
C LEU A 112 0.98 -6.40 21.58
N ASP A 113 0.15 -5.41 21.95
CA ASP A 113 -1.22 -5.63 22.40
C ASP A 113 -2.07 -6.33 21.32
N GLN A 114 -1.95 -5.91 20.06
CA GLN A 114 -2.63 -6.53 18.91
C GLN A 114 -2.17 -7.96 18.62
N ILE A 115 -0.95 -8.34 19.01
CA ILE A 115 -0.47 -9.73 18.89
C ILE A 115 -1.12 -10.60 19.97
N GLN A 116 -1.34 -10.06 21.16
CA GLN A 116 -2.01 -10.75 22.27
C GLN A 116 -3.53 -10.82 22.07
N ASP A 117 -4.13 -9.75 21.53
CA ASP A 117 -5.54 -9.68 21.18
C ASP A 117 -5.72 -9.28 19.70
N PRO A 118 -5.86 -10.26 18.79
CA PRO A 118 -6.01 -9.99 17.36
C PRO A 118 -7.25 -9.17 16.99
N GLU A 119 -8.30 -9.14 17.84
CA GLU A 119 -9.50 -8.34 17.61
C GLU A 119 -9.18 -6.85 17.56
N LEU A 120 -8.22 -6.38 18.33
CA LEU A 120 -7.73 -5.00 18.30
C LEU A 120 -7.20 -4.60 16.91
N SER A 121 -6.58 -5.54 16.19
CA SER A 121 -6.13 -5.28 14.81
C SER A 121 -7.29 -5.08 13.85
N ILE A 122 -8.38 -5.83 14.04
CA ILE A 122 -9.61 -5.70 13.21
C ILE A 122 -10.28 -4.37 13.51
N GLN A 123 -10.44 -4.03 14.79
CA GLN A 123 -11.03 -2.75 15.21
C GLN A 123 -10.21 -1.56 14.71
N GLN A 124 -8.87 -1.64 14.80
CA GLN A 124 -7.98 -0.60 14.27
C GLN A 124 -8.16 -0.44 12.75
N ALA A 125 -8.23 -1.54 11.99
CA ALA A 125 -8.42 -1.48 10.55
C ALA A 125 -9.77 -0.81 10.17
N LEU A 126 -10.85 -1.12 10.89
CA LEU A 126 -12.14 -0.46 10.71
C LEU A 126 -12.06 1.05 10.99
N GLN A 127 -11.41 1.43 12.09
CA GLN A 127 -11.21 2.82 12.46
C GLN A 127 -10.34 3.55 11.44
N ASP A 128 -9.31 2.91 10.90
CA ASP A 128 -8.46 3.47 9.85
C ASP A 128 -9.27 3.75 8.57
N TYR A 129 -10.13 2.82 8.13
CA TYR A 129 -11.01 3.06 6.99
C TYR A 129 -11.99 4.23 7.24
N ARG A 130 -12.59 4.30 8.45
CA ARG A 130 -13.47 5.43 8.84
C ARG A 130 -12.72 6.75 8.83
N SER A 131 -11.54 6.80 9.44
CA SER A 131 -10.70 8.01 9.48
C SER A 131 -10.21 8.44 8.10
N LEU A 132 -10.11 7.50 7.18
CA LEU A 132 -9.84 7.74 5.77
C LEU A 132 -11.08 8.21 5.00
N GLY A 133 -12.28 8.26 5.59
CA GLY A 133 -13.52 8.77 5.00
C GLY A 133 -14.24 7.79 4.09
N TYR A 134 -14.07 6.48 4.29
CA TYR A 134 -14.88 5.46 3.60
C TYR A 134 -16.24 5.32 4.30
N SER A 135 -17.31 5.08 3.52
CA SER A 135 -18.63 4.80 4.05
C SER A 135 -18.70 3.40 4.69
N GLU A 136 -19.61 3.21 5.65
CA GLU A 136 -19.82 1.91 6.30
C GLU A 136 -20.17 0.82 5.27
N ASP A 137 -21.01 1.13 4.26
CA ASP A 137 -21.36 0.18 3.20
C ASP A 137 -20.13 -0.27 2.42
N TRP A 138 -19.23 0.66 2.08
CA TRP A 138 -17.98 0.32 1.38
C TRP A 138 -17.06 -0.52 2.28
N ILE A 139 -16.97 -0.17 3.57
CA ILE A 139 -16.17 -0.91 4.57
C ILE A 139 -16.67 -2.36 4.67
N ASN A 140 -17.98 -2.56 4.79
CA ASN A 140 -18.59 -3.88 4.84
C ASN A 140 -18.32 -4.70 3.58
N GLN A 141 -18.42 -4.09 2.40
CA GLN A 141 -18.06 -4.74 1.13
C GLN A 141 -16.58 -5.10 1.08
N ARG A 142 -15.73 -4.23 1.60
CA ARG A 142 -14.27 -4.48 1.64
C ARG A 142 -13.91 -5.63 2.56
N LEU A 143 -14.53 -5.75 3.73
CA LEU A 143 -14.36 -6.88 4.64
C LEU A 143 -14.79 -8.20 3.97
N LYS A 144 -15.94 -8.20 3.29
CA LYS A 144 -16.40 -9.37 2.52
C LYS A 144 -15.43 -9.76 1.41
N SER A 145 -14.85 -8.76 0.74
CA SER A 145 -13.82 -8.98 -0.28
C SER A 145 -12.53 -9.62 0.31
N ILE A 146 -12.17 -9.32 1.55
CA ILE A 146 -11.04 -9.95 2.24
C ILE A 146 -11.34 -11.43 2.52
N GLU A 147 -12.55 -11.73 3.01
CA GLU A 147 -13.00 -13.09 3.28
C GLU A 147 -12.98 -13.96 2.01
N ILE A 148 -13.66 -13.51 0.95
CA ILE A 148 -13.71 -14.22 -0.34
C ILE A 148 -12.29 -14.43 -0.91
N ARG A 149 -11.43 -13.42 -0.79
CA ARG A 149 -10.03 -13.54 -1.22
C ARG A 149 -9.27 -14.60 -0.43
N LYS A 150 -9.49 -14.66 0.88
CA LYS A 150 -8.88 -15.69 1.73
C LYS A 150 -9.36 -17.09 1.30
N GLU A 151 -10.66 -17.28 1.13
CA GLU A 151 -11.24 -18.56 0.68
C GLU A 151 -10.61 -19.03 -0.66
N LEU A 152 -10.45 -18.14 -1.63
CA LEU A 152 -9.78 -18.46 -2.89
C LEU A 152 -8.29 -18.81 -2.68
N THR A 153 -7.61 -18.11 -1.78
CA THR A 153 -6.21 -18.39 -1.47
C THR A 153 -6.07 -19.76 -0.81
N ASP A 154 -6.93 -20.09 0.14
CA ASP A 154 -6.99 -21.38 0.81
C ASP A 154 -7.27 -22.52 -0.21
N GLU A 155 -8.17 -22.28 -1.18
CA GLU A 155 -8.46 -23.22 -2.25
C GLU A 155 -7.23 -23.44 -3.16
N TRP A 156 -6.50 -22.39 -3.52
CA TRP A 156 -5.27 -22.53 -4.28
C TRP A 156 -4.19 -23.30 -3.51
N GLN A 157 -4.09 -23.08 -2.19
CA GLN A 157 -3.18 -23.89 -1.33
C GLN A 157 -3.61 -25.36 -1.29
N ARG A 158 -4.91 -25.63 -1.18
CA ARG A 158 -5.46 -27.00 -1.23
C ARG A 158 -5.08 -27.73 -2.52
N THR A 159 -5.02 -27.01 -3.64
CA THR A 159 -4.65 -27.56 -4.96
C THR A 159 -3.13 -27.55 -5.23
N GLY A 160 -2.31 -27.29 -4.19
CA GLY A 160 -0.85 -27.41 -4.25
C GLY A 160 -0.09 -26.13 -4.66
N ILE A 161 -0.76 -24.99 -4.76
CA ILE A 161 -0.08 -23.69 -5.01
C ILE A 161 0.56 -23.23 -3.69
N THR A 162 1.89 -23.12 -3.66
CA THR A 162 2.65 -22.71 -2.47
C THR A 162 3.59 -21.54 -2.73
N ASP A 163 4.00 -21.31 -3.97
CA ASP A 163 4.89 -20.21 -4.34
C ASP A 163 4.12 -18.88 -4.44
N ASN A 164 4.59 -17.85 -3.74
CA ASN A 164 4.05 -16.50 -3.82
C ASN A 164 3.97 -15.93 -5.25
N LYS A 165 4.89 -16.34 -6.14
CA LYS A 165 4.88 -15.94 -7.55
C LYS A 165 3.69 -16.56 -8.28
N GLU A 166 3.32 -17.80 -7.98
CA GLU A 166 2.18 -18.46 -8.58
C GLU A 166 0.86 -17.79 -8.16
N PHE A 167 0.71 -17.46 -6.87
CA PHE A 167 -0.43 -16.64 -6.39
C PHE A 167 -0.54 -15.30 -7.11
N ALA A 168 0.60 -14.62 -7.31
CA ALA A 168 0.62 -13.35 -8.03
C ALA A 168 0.21 -13.50 -9.50
N ILE A 169 0.68 -14.56 -10.17
CA ILE A 169 0.32 -14.87 -11.57
C ILE A 169 -1.18 -15.15 -11.69
N LEU A 170 -1.73 -16.02 -10.83
CA LEU A 170 -3.16 -16.36 -10.85
C LEU A 170 -4.04 -15.12 -10.58
N THR A 171 -3.65 -14.31 -9.60
CA THR A 171 -4.33 -13.04 -9.30
C THR A 171 -4.29 -12.08 -10.50
N ASN A 172 -3.16 -12.00 -11.18
CA ASN A 172 -3.01 -11.15 -12.35
C ASN A 172 -3.85 -11.64 -13.53
N ILE A 173 -3.91 -12.96 -13.78
CA ILE A 173 -4.76 -13.57 -14.80
C ILE A 173 -6.22 -13.25 -14.53
N LEU A 174 -6.68 -13.50 -13.30
CA LEU A 174 -8.06 -13.23 -12.87
C LEU A 174 -8.40 -11.75 -13.08
N THR A 175 -7.59 -10.85 -12.53
CA THR A 175 -7.82 -9.40 -12.63
C THR A 175 -7.83 -8.93 -14.09
N LYS A 176 -6.84 -9.35 -14.88
CA LYS A 176 -6.76 -8.98 -16.29
C LYS A 176 -7.95 -9.49 -17.10
N THR A 177 -8.46 -10.67 -16.78
CA THR A 177 -9.57 -11.26 -17.51
C THR A 177 -10.86 -10.46 -17.29
N TRP A 178 -11.21 -10.11 -16.05
CA TRP A 178 -12.46 -9.41 -15.80
C TRP A 178 -12.36 -7.90 -16.05
N SER A 179 -11.24 -7.26 -15.72
CA SER A 179 -11.09 -5.81 -15.83
C SER A 179 -10.53 -5.34 -17.16
N GLY A 180 -9.85 -6.23 -17.92
CA GLY A 180 -9.09 -5.86 -19.12
C GLY A 180 -7.71 -5.30 -18.82
N LYS A 181 -7.32 -5.17 -17.54
CA LYS A 181 -6.03 -4.60 -17.10
C LYS A 181 -5.32 -5.59 -16.17
N SER A 182 -4.02 -5.76 -16.34
CA SER A 182 -3.19 -6.40 -15.32
C SER A 182 -3.24 -5.62 -14.02
N VAL A 183 -2.86 -6.22 -12.90
CA VAL A 183 -2.81 -5.52 -11.60
C VAL A 183 -1.94 -4.26 -11.68
N LYS A 184 -0.80 -4.32 -12.38
CA LYS A 184 0.09 -3.17 -12.58
C LYS A 184 -0.57 -2.07 -13.40
N GLU A 185 -1.12 -2.40 -14.58
CA GLU A 185 -1.83 -1.45 -15.45
C GLU A 185 -3.03 -0.82 -14.75
N TYR A 186 -3.72 -1.57 -13.89
CA TYR A 186 -4.87 -1.06 -13.16
C TYR A 186 -4.44 -0.10 -12.04
N LYS A 187 -3.36 -0.40 -11.33
CA LYS A 187 -2.76 0.54 -10.39
C LYS A 187 -2.32 1.83 -11.08
N GLU A 188 -1.64 1.73 -12.21
CA GLU A 188 -1.22 2.89 -13.02
C GLU A 188 -2.43 3.71 -13.48
N TYR A 189 -3.48 3.06 -13.98
CA TYR A 189 -4.72 3.71 -14.42
C TYR A 189 -5.41 4.49 -13.30
N LYS A 190 -5.34 3.98 -12.05
CA LYS A 190 -5.85 4.66 -10.86
C LYS A 190 -4.83 5.61 -10.20
N SER A 191 -3.68 5.86 -10.83
CA SER A 191 -2.58 6.69 -10.31
C SER A 191 -2.06 6.22 -8.94
N LEU A 192 -2.03 4.90 -8.72
CA LEU A 192 -1.54 4.27 -7.49
C LEU A 192 -0.07 3.89 -7.63
N ARG A 193 0.64 3.96 -6.50
CA ARG A 193 2.02 3.48 -6.36
C ARG A 193 2.05 2.21 -5.50
N LYS A 194 2.25 2.38 -4.19
CA LYS A 194 2.29 1.29 -3.20
C LYS A 194 0.90 0.89 -2.67
N GLN A 195 -0.10 1.71 -2.89
CA GLN A 195 -1.43 1.51 -2.34
C GLN A 195 -2.05 0.18 -2.81
N ASN A 196 -2.89 -0.40 -1.97
CA ASN A 196 -3.63 -1.59 -2.33
C ASN A 196 -4.67 -1.24 -3.41
N LEU A 197 -4.71 -2.02 -4.48
CA LEU A 197 -5.64 -1.79 -5.59
C LEU A 197 -7.11 -1.87 -5.14
N ARG A 198 -7.45 -2.86 -4.29
CA ARG A 198 -8.84 -3.08 -3.83
C ARG A 198 -9.34 -1.94 -2.94
N ASP A 199 -8.45 -1.32 -2.15
CA ASP A 199 -8.80 -0.14 -1.33
C ASP A 199 -9.09 1.11 -2.19
N ASN A 200 -8.82 1.03 -3.50
CA ASN A 200 -9.03 2.09 -4.46
C ASN A 200 -10.06 1.72 -5.55
N MET A 201 -10.81 0.66 -5.34
CA MET A 201 -11.91 0.24 -6.18
C MET A 201 -13.22 0.88 -5.73
N THR A 202 -14.09 1.20 -6.70
CA THR A 202 -15.49 1.54 -6.43
C THR A 202 -16.23 0.31 -5.88
N SER A 203 -17.41 0.50 -5.30
CA SER A 203 -18.24 -0.61 -4.83
C SER A 203 -18.53 -1.63 -5.93
N THR A 204 -18.85 -1.15 -7.15
CA THR A 204 -19.12 -2.03 -8.30
C THR A 204 -17.87 -2.82 -8.74
N GLU A 205 -16.72 -2.16 -8.78
CA GLU A 205 -15.44 -2.84 -9.08
C GLU A 205 -15.11 -3.91 -8.03
N LEU A 206 -15.35 -3.64 -6.73
CA LEU A 206 -15.16 -4.61 -5.65
C LEU A 206 -16.10 -5.81 -5.81
N ILE A 207 -17.38 -5.58 -6.11
CA ILE A 207 -18.37 -6.65 -6.31
C ILE A 207 -17.98 -7.56 -7.47
N LEU A 208 -17.56 -6.99 -8.60
CA LEU A 208 -17.11 -7.77 -9.75
C LEU A 208 -15.80 -8.53 -9.46
N ASN A 209 -14.90 -7.93 -8.70
CA ASN A 209 -13.68 -8.63 -8.27
C ASN A 209 -14.01 -9.80 -7.33
N MET A 210 -14.96 -9.63 -6.39
CA MET A 210 -15.46 -10.70 -5.53
C MET A 210 -16.13 -11.82 -6.35
N LEU A 211 -16.93 -11.47 -7.35
CA LEU A 211 -17.55 -12.43 -8.25
C LEU A 211 -16.50 -13.26 -9.00
N ALA A 212 -15.45 -12.63 -9.52
CA ALA A 212 -14.35 -13.32 -10.18
C ALA A 212 -13.65 -14.30 -9.24
N GLU A 213 -13.37 -13.87 -8.00
CA GLU A 213 -12.69 -14.67 -6.98
C GLU A 213 -13.56 -15.85 -6.52
N ALA A 214 -14.84 -15.63 -6.19
CA ALA A 214 -15.76 -16.67 -5.80
C ALA A 214 -15.99 -17.70 -6.92
N SER A 215 -16.25 -17.24 -8.15
CA SER A 215 -16.41 -18.13 -9.30
C SER A 215 -15.15 -18.95 -9.57
N THR A 216 -13.95 -18.37 -9.39
CA THR A 216 -12.69 -19.12 -9.54
C THR A 216 -12.59 -20.23 -8.49
N LYS A 217 -12.94 -19.96 -7.23
CA LYS A 217 -12.96 -20.94 -6.14
C LYS A 217 -13.92 -22.08 -6.47
N ASP A 218 -15.17 -21.75 -6.83
CA ASP A 218 -16.21 -22.75 -7.09
C ASP A 218 -15.85 -23.65 -8.30
N ILE A 219 -15.31 -23.05 -9.38
CA ILE A 219 -14.84 -23.80 -10.54
C ILE A 219 -13.63 -24.69 -10.16
N SER A 220 -12.72 -24.19 -9.29
CA SER A 220 -11.58 -24.98 -8.81
C SER A 220 -12.04 -26.19 -8.00
N GLN A 221 -12.99 -26.02 -7.10
CA GLN A 221 -13.55 -27.10 -6.29
C GLN A 221 -14.25 -28.15 -7.15
N ALA A 222 -14.98 -27.73 -8.18
CA ALA A 222 -15.65 -28.66 -9.10
C ALA A 222 -14.68 -29.47 -9.98
N ASN A 223 -13.55 -28.87 -10.38
CA ASN A 223 -12.61 -29.47 -11.34
C ASN A 223 -11.37 -30.10 -10.70
N ASN A 224 -11.10 -29.82 -9.41
CA ASN A 224 -9.95 -30.33 -8.66
C ASN A 224 -8.62 -30.31 -9.46
N PRO A 225 -8.11 -29.11 -9.80
CA PRO A 225 -6.88 -28.99 -10.60
C PRO A 225 -5.69 -29.58 -9.86
N THR A 226 -4.83 -30.29 -10.60
CA THR A 226 -3.61 -30.94 -10.08
C THR A 226 -2.34 -30.29 -10.61
N THR A 227 -2.46 -29.33 -11.53
CA THR A 227 -1.33 -28.64 -12.13
C THR A 227 -1.54 -27.13 -12.14
N PHE A 228 -0.45 -26.37 -12.08
CA PHE A 228 -0.51 -24.90 -12.19
C PHE A 228 -1.14 -24.41 -13.48
N THR A 229 -0.97 -25.14 -14.59
CA THR A 229 -1.60 -24.80 -15.87
C THR A 229 -3.12 -24.90 -15.82
N GLN A 230 -3.66 -25.93 -15.14
CA GLN A 230 -5.10 -26.05 -14.91
C GLN A 230 -5.60 -24.91 -14.03
N SER A 231 -4.89 -24.55 -12.96
CA SER A 231 -5.24 -23.42 -12.08
C SER A 231 -5.26 -22.09 -12.84
N LYS A 232 -4.32 -21.87 -13.79
CA LYS A 232 -4.37 -20.69 -14.69
C LYS A 232 -5.62 -20.67 -15.56
N THR A 233 -6.01 -21.81 -16.10
CA THR A 233 -7.23 -21.92 -16.91
C THR A 233 -8.47 -21.60 -16.09
N ILE A 234 -8.56 -22.13 -14.88
CA ILE A 234 -9.67 -21.89 -13.95
C ILE A 234 -9.73 -20.42 -13.52
N ALA A 235 -8.59 -19.80 -13.21
CA ALA A 235 -8.54 -18.36 -12.90
C ALA A 235 -9.04 -17.50 -14.07
N LYS A 236 -8.77 -17.91 -15.31
CA LYS A 236 -9.31 -17.27 -16.50
C LYS A 236 -10.83 -17.50 -16.66
N GLN A 237 -11.31 -18.69 -16.36
CA GLN A 237 -12.75 -19.01 -16.40
C GLN A 237 -13.53 -18.18 -15.36
N GLY A 238 -13.09 -18.16 -14.09
CA GLY A 238 -13.72 -17.35 -13.04
C GLY A 238 -13.68 -15.85 -13.35
N GLY A 239 -12.55 -15.34 -13.85
CA GLY A 239 -12.44 -13.97 -14.34
C GLY A 239 -13.41 -13.68 -15.49
N ASN A 240 -13.68 -14.65 -16.38
CA ASN A 240 -14.61 -14.47 -17.48
C ASN A 240 -16.08 -14.36 -17.03
N VAL A 241 -16.48 -15.02 -15.95
CA VAL A 241 -17.81 -14.86 -15.35
C VAL A 241 -18.05 -13.39 -14.97
N ALA A 242 -17.13 -12.80 -14.25
CA ALA A 242 -17.21 -11.38 -13.87
C ALA A 242 -17.07 -10.42 -15.08
N LYS A 243 -16.29 -10.80 -16.11
CA LYS A 243 -16.20 -10.04 -17.36
C LYS A 243 -17.55 -9.95 -18.07
N VAL A 244 -18.26 -11.05 -18.20
CA VAL A 244 -19.58 -11.08 -18.84
C VAL A 244 -20.57 -10.21 -18.06
N ALA A 245 -20.60 -10.33 -16.72
CA ALA A 245 -21.44 -9.51 -15.87
C ALA A 245 -21.09 -8.01 -16.01
N ARG A 246 -19.80 -7.66 -16.05
CA ARG A 246 -19.36 -6.29 -16.29
C ARG A 246 -19.85 -5.74 -17.63
N MET A 247 -19.62 -6.49 -18.71
CA MET A 247 -19.99 -6.05 -20.05
C MET A 247 -21.51 -5.85 -20.19
N GLU A 248 -22.32 -6.71 -19.58
CA GLU A 248 -23.76 -6.54 -19.60
C GLU A 248 -24.18 -5.30 -18.78
N LEU A 249 -23.59 -5.08 -17.63
CA LEU A 249 -23.84 -3.87 -16.83
C LEU A 249 -23.48 -2.59 -17.59
N GLU A 250 -22.30 -2.56 -18.23
CA GLU A 250 -21.85 -1.44 -19.05
C GLU A 250 -22.80 -1.16 -20.21
N LYS A 251 -23.32 -2.23 -20.86
CA LYS A 251 -24.31 -2.13 -21.95
C LYS A 251 -25.65 -1.56 -21.46
N GLN A 252 -26.15 -2.00 -20.29
CA GLN A 252 -27.44 -1.55 -19.74
C GLN A 252 -27.37 -0.12 -19.20
N THR A 253 -26.22 0.28 -18.66
CA THR A 253 -26.06 1.60 -18.01
C THR A 253 -25.46 2.66 -18.95
N GLY A 254 -24.85 2.26 -20.05
CA GLY A 254 -24.07 3.14 -20.93
C GLY A 254 -22.80 3.72 -20.30
N LYS A 255 -22.37 3.21 -19.12
CA LYS A 255 -21.23 3.72 -18.35
C LYS A 255 -20.17 2.64 -18.18
N ASN A 256 -18.91 3.02 -18.32
CA ASN A 256 -17.80 2.12 -17.99
C ASN A 256 -17.75 1.86 -16.49
N VAL A 257 -17.62 0.59 -16.10
CA VAL A 257 -17.44 0.18 -14.71
C VAL A 257 -16.02 0.46 -14.25
N ILE A 258 -15.03 0.18 -15.13
CA ILE A 258 -13.62 0.39 -14.80
C ILE A 258 -13.32 1.89 -14.83
N SER A 259 -13.11 2.45 -13.65
CA SER A 259 -12.91 3.88 -13.42
C SER A 259 -11.45 4.19 -13.06
N SER A 260 -10.98 5.38 -13.42
CA SER A 260 -9.70 5.94 -12.93
C SER A 260 -9.80 6.48 -11.51
N ASP A 261 -11.01 6.54 -10.93
CA ASP A 261 -11.23 7.05 -9.59
C ASP A 261 -10.49 6.20 -8.56
N ASN A 262 -9.79 6.87 -7.68
CA ASN A 262 -9.13 6.25 -6.53
C ASN A 262 -9.79 6.70 -5.22
N ALA A 263 -9.39 6.11 -4.11
CA ALA A 263 -9.95 6.42 -2.80
C ALA A 263 -9.93 7.91 -2.44
N THR A 264 -8.93 8.66 -2.90
CA THR A 264 -8.84 10.11 -2.65
C THR A 264 -9.92 10.88 -3.40
N MET A 265 -10.22 10.49 -4.63
CA MET A 265 -11.29 11.10 -5.44
C MET A 265 -12.66 10.72 -4.89
N LEU A 266 -12.88 9.44 -4.57
CA LEU A 266 -14.15 8.95 -4.00
C LEU A 266 -14.50 9.66 -2.69
N ARG A 267 -13.52 9.90 -1.82
CA ARG A 267 -13.71 10.65 -0.56
C ARG A 267 -14.07 12.10 -0.79
N ARG A 268 -13.46 12.79 -1.75
CA ARG A 268 -13.81 14.17 -2.10
C ARG A 268 -15.24 14.27 -2.60
N LEU A 269 -15.69 13.29 -3.39
CA LEU A 269 -17.07 13.25 -3.89
C LEU A 269 -18.08 13.01 -2.77
N SER A 270 -17.76 12.13 -1.79
CA SER A 270 -18.62 11.90 -0.63
C SER A 270 -18.73 13.11 0.27
N GLN A 271 -17.61 13.81 0.54
CA GLN A 271 -17.61 15.04 1.35
C GLN A 271 -18.38 16.18 0.68
N LYS A 272 -18.30 16.28 -0.65
CA LYS A 272 -19.04 17.29 -1.38
C LYS A 272 -20.55 17.04 -1.37
N LYS A 273 -20.99 15.77 -1.47
CA LYS A 273 -22.41 15.40 -1.34
C LYS A 273 -22.97 15.74 0.04
N GLN A 274 -22.22 15.48 1.11
CA GLN A 274 -22.66 15.83 2.47
C GLN A 274 -22.77 17.33 2.68
N GLN A 275 -21.93 18.14 2.04
CA GLN A 275 -22.01 19.61 2.11
C GLN A 275 -23.14 20.20 1.25
N ASP A 276 -23.56 19.50 0.20
CA ASP A 276 -24.66 19.93 -0.68
C ASP A 276 -26.03 19.49 -0.10
N GLU A 277 -26.06 18.60 0.92
CA GLU A 277 -27.26 18.11 1.61
C GLU A 277 -27.51 18.80 2.98
N GLU A 278 -26.56 19.59 3.49
CA GLU A 278 -26.69 20.49 4.65
C GLU A 278 -27.07 21.92 4.23
#